data_afe9b450743b72d50895bd606ec4abf9
#
_entry.id   afe9b450743b72d50895bd606ec4abf9
#
_cell.length_a   1.000
_cell.length_b   1.000
_cell.length_c   1.000
_cell.angle_alpha   90.00
_cell.angle_beta   90.00
_cell.angle_gamma   90.00
#
_symmetry.space_group_name_H-M   'P 1'
#
loop_
_entity.id
_entity.type
_entity.pdbx_description
1 polymer ?
#
loop_
_entity_poly.entity_id
_entity_poly.type
_entity_poly.pdbx_seq_one_letter_code
_entity_poly.pdbx_strand_id
1 'polypeptide(L)'
;MEQMLSMKEKGQTTPPKDEEIQRLKHELEDVQNFMESIIQSIGSGIILTQMDDTITYINRSGERILGYTKPELVGKPFDTFGLREKRSVVYSLLDHSDDLDMRKEGWMKRKDGIEFPVGFTINNHVSPLGETIGKIVIFRDLTQVYKIQEEILRMDRLISLGKLASGIAHELRNPLAGIKTTAQALGEEMSFDDSKREYLNRITKEIDRLNELLKSFFSFAKPQRLNLTSCHIKEIVNEIIPFLIKEIADKGIRFTEVYHPQLPKIRVDKNQVHQVFLNLLLNAIQAMPTGGELKIQVHPLVSSGCDRVTQRFIRILISDTGKGIPENLINKIFDPFFTTKPKGIGLGLSIAYQIIKKHEGTIQVQSEWERGTMFDIRLPETIENL
;
A
#
# COMPACT_ATOMS: atom_id res chain seq x y z
N MET A 1 83.05 -40.96 -0.89
CA MET A 1 82.31 -39.93 -1.65
C MET A 1 81.33 -40.58 -2.59
N GLU A 2 80.73 -41.74 -2.20
CA GLU A 2 79.74 -42.52 -2.96
C GLU A 2 78.51 -42.89 -2.19
N GLN A 3 78.30 -42.26 -1.03
CA GLN A 3 77.06 -42.49 -0.17
C GLN A 3 76.18 -41.28 -0.08
N MET A 4 76.29 -40.22 -0.88
CA MET A 4 75.55 -38.99 -0.83
C MET A 4 74.65 -38.69 -2.08
N LEU A 5 74.57 -39.66 -3.00
CA LEU A 5 73.79 -39.48 -4.28
C LEU A 5 72.53 -40.38 -4.33
N SER A 6 72.13 -41.08 -3.27
CA SER A 6 71.04 -42.03 -3.28
C SER A 6 69.75 -41.57 -2.52
N MET A 7 69.55 -40.25 -2.32
CA MET A 7 68.37 -39.73 -1.62
C MET A 7 67.67 -38.58 -2.36
N LYS A 8 67.40 -38.72 -3.63
CA LYS A 8 66.57 -37.76 -4.37
C LYS A 8 65.77 -38.40 -5.51
N GLU A 9 65.16 -39.52 -5.29
CA GLU A 9 64.00 -39.98 -6.10
C GLU A 9 62.92 -40.53 -5.16
N LYS A 10 62.32 -39.64 -4.37
CA LYS A 10 61.00 -39.93 -3.82
C LYS A 10 59.99 -39.66 -4.95
N GLY A 11 59.58 -40.79 -5.56
CA GLY A 11 58.59 -40.82 -6.62
C GLY A 11 57.33 -40.02 -6.21
N GLN A 12 56.95 -39.08 -7.06
CA GLN A 12 55.58 -38.62 -7.17
C GLN A 12 54.74 -39.82 -7.62
N THR A 13 54.20 -40.54 -6.66
CA THR A 13 53.13 -41.52 -6.94
C THR A 13 51.94 -40.75 -7.43
N THR A 14 51.70 -40.74 -8.72
CA THR A 14 50.43 -40.34 -9.32
C THR A 14 49.32 -41.13 -8.62
N PRO A 15 48.31 -40.48 -8.04
CA PRO A 15 47.23 -41.18 -7.40
C PRO A 15 46.54 -42.14 -8.41
N PRO A 16 46.05 -43.30 -7.98
CA PRO A 16 45.36 -44.19 -8.90
C PRO A 16 44.24 -43.48 -9.61
N LYS A 17 44.09 -43.70 -10.92
CA LYS A 17 43.11 -42.97 -11.78
C LYS A 17 41.70 -42.92 -11.19
N ASP A 18 41.32 -43.93 -10.42
CA ASP A 18 40.00 -43.98 -9.77
C ASP A 18 39.85 -42.93 -8.64
N GLU A 19 40.88 -42.65 -7.85
CA GLU A 19 40.86 -41.60 -6.83
C GLU A 19 40.81 -40.20 -7.46
N GLU A 20 41.52 -39.97 -8.58
CA GLU A 20 41.50 -38.73 -9.31
C GLU A 20 40.10 -38.45 -9.95
N ILE A 21 39.48 -39.51 -10.51
CA ILE A 21 38.11 -39.44 -11.05
C ILE A 21 37.10 -39.14 -9.93
N GLN A 22 37.22 -39.73 -8.77
CA GLN A 22 36.33 -39.45 -7.63
C GLN A 22 36.51 -38.02 -7.13
N ARG A 23 37.77 -37.54 -7.04
CA ARG A 23 38.03 -36.15 -6.64
C ARG A 23 37.46 -35.15 -7.63
N LEU A 24 37.64 -35.36 -8.95
CA LEU A 24 37.06 -34.50 -9.98
C LEU A 24 35.55 -34.51 -9.99
N LYS A 25 34.92 -35.67 -9.72
CA LYS A 25 33.45 -35.74 -9.56
C LYS A 25 32.97 -34.92 -8.35
N HIS A 26 33.65 -35.00 -7.22
CA HIS A 26 33.29 -34.27 -6.02
C HIS A 26 33.48 -32.76 -6.22
N GLU A 27 34.58 -32.33 -6.82
CA GLU A 27 34.83 -30.93 -7.19
C GLU A 27 33.73 -30.41 -8.17
N LEU A 28 33.30 -31.22 -9.13
CA LEU A 28 32.23 -30.88 -10.06
C LEU A 28 30.88 -30.74 -9.34
N GLU A 29 30.57 -31.66 -8.44
CA GLU A 29 29.34 -31.61 -7.60
C GLU A 29 29.34 -30.37 -6.71
N ASP A 30 30.49 -30.01 -6.08
CA ASP A 30 30.62 -28.82 -5.27
C ASP A 30 30.38 -27.52 -6.06
N VAL A 31 30.97 -27.43 -7.27
CA VAL A 31 30.75 -26.29 -8.17
C VAL A 31 29.32 -26.20 -8.64
N GLN A 32 28.71 -27.33 -8.98
CA GLN A 32 27.29 -27.37 -9.38
C GLN A 32 26.36 -26.92 -8.23
N ASN A 33 26.57 -27.45 -7.02
CA ASN A 33 25.81 -27.08 -5.84
C ASN A 33 25.98 -25.61 -5.49
N PHE A 34 27.20 -25.07 -5.61
CA PHE A 34 27.48 -23.66 -5.39
C PHE A 34 26.77 -22.76 -6.41
N MET A 35 26.83 -23.10 -7.71
CA MET A 35 26.11 -22.37 -8.75
C MET A 35 24.60 -22.42 -8.56
N GLU A 36 24.07 -23.60 -8.22
CA GLU A 36 22.63 -23.74 -7.94
C GLU A 36 22.22 -22.91 -6.71
N SER A 37 23.03 -22.90 -5.66
CA SER A 37 22.80 -22.07 -4.47
C SER A 37 22.76 -20.58 -4.82
N ILE A 38 23.67 -20.09 -5.67
CA ILE A 38 23.67 -18.71 -6.15
C ILE A 38 22.37 -18.40 -6.91
N ILE A 39 22.02 -19.21 -7.89
CA ILE A 39 20.82 -19.01 -8.71
C ILE A 39 19.54 -19.05 -7.86
N GLN A 40 19.49 -19.92 -6.85
CA GLN A 40 18.36 -20.02 -5.93
C GLN A 40 18.27 -18.84 -4.93
N SER A 41 19.39 -18.18 -4.62
CA SER A 41 19.42 -17.01 -3.72
C SER A 41 19.01 -15.70 -4.41
N ILE A 42 19.04 -15.65 -5.75
CA ILE A 42 18.65 -14.46 -6.53
C ILE A 42 17.14 -14.21 -6.32
N GLY A 43 16.80 -12.98 -5.92
CA GLY A 43 15.41 -12.57 -5.71
C GLY A 43 14.56 -12.42 -6.97
N SER A 44 15.19 -12.43 -8.16
CA SER A 44 14.52 -12.40 -9.47
C SER A 44 14.19 -13.81 -9.95
N GLY A 45 13.07 -13.96 -10.68
CA GLY A 45 12.75 -15.18 -11.39
C GLY A 45 13.68 -15.36 -12.58
N ILE A 46 14.20 -16.58 -12.79
CA ILE A 46 15.02 -16.96 -13.91
C ILE A 46 14.36 -18.14 -14.60
N ILE A 47 14.12 -18.02 -15.91
CA ILE A 47 13.62 -19.09 -16.77
C ILE A 47 14.61 -19.32 -17.89
N LEU A 48 14.93 -20.59 -18.18
CA LEU A 48 15.66 -20.99 -19.38
C LEU A 48 14.69 -21.67 -20.33
N THR A 49 14.82 -21.35 -21.62
CA THR A 49 14.06 -22.00 -22.69
C THR A 49 14.98 -22.61 -23.73
N GLN A 50 14.48 -23.54 -24.50
CA GLN A 50 15.06 -23.99 -25.77
C GLN A 50 14.76 -22.99 -26.88
N MET A 51 15.24 -23.26 -28.09
CA MET A 51 15.00 -22.43 -29.28
C MET A 51 13.54 -22.38 -29.71
N ASP A 52 12.74 -23.38 -29.35
CA ASP A 52 11.31 -23.45 -29.58
C ASP A 52 10.47 -22.80 -28.46
N ASP A 53 11.11 -22.04 -27.58
CA ASP A 53 10.54 -21.39 -26.42
C ASP A 53 9.96 -22.38 -25.35
N THR A 54 10.33 -23.66 -25.39
CA THR A 54 9.98 -24.63 -24.36
C THR A 54 10.82 -24.41 -23.10
N ILE A 55 10.18 -24.32 -21.94
CA ILE A 55 10.81 -24.08 -20.64
C ILE A 55 11.62 -25.33 -20.23
N THR A 56 12.91 -25.16 -19.93
CA THR A 56 13.79 -26.24 -19.44
C THR A 56 14.13 -26.08 -17.97
N TYR A 57 14.14 -24.85 -17.48
CA TYR A 57 14.52 -24.57 -16.10
C TYR A 57 13.78 -23.33 -15.56
N ILE A 58 13.49 -23.35 -14.26
CA ILE A 58 13.04 -22.20 -13.48
C ILE A 58 13.68 -22.27 -12.10
N ASN A 59 14.09 -21.10 -11.54
CA ASN A 59 14.59 -21.02 -10.17
C ASN A 59 13.44 -20.85 -9.17
N ARG A 60 13.73 -21.05 -7.86
CA ARG A 60 12.76 -20.96 -6.76
C ARG A 60 12.05 -19.61 -6.67
N SER A 61 12.73 -18.51 -7.01
CA SER A 61 12.11 -17.17 -7.03
C SER A 61 11.07 -17.07 -8.13
N GLY A 62 11.36 -17.63 -9.31
CA GLY A 62 10.40 -17.70 -10.41
C GLY A 62 9.17 -18.52 -10.06
N GLU A 63 9.34 -19.67 -9.42
CA GLU A 63 8.21 -20.49 -8.92
C GLU A 63 7.31 -19.69 -7.96
N ARG A 64 7.91 -18.98 -7.00
CA ARG A 64 7.16 -18.14 -6.03
C ARG A 64 6.43 -16.98 -6.68
N ILE A 65 7.07 -16.29 -7.64
CA ILE A 65 6.47 -15.15 -8.32
C ILE A 65 5.31 -15.59 -9.19
N LEU A 66 5.45 -16.69 -9.94
CA LEU A 66 4.43 -17.18 -10.87
C LEU A 66 3.36 -18.07 -10.21
N GLY A 67 3.65 -18.61 -9.03
CA GLY A 67 2.74 -19.53 -8.31
C GLY A 67 2.69 -20.94 -8.89
N TYR A 68 3.66 -21.31 -9.74
CA TYR A 68 3.81 -22.66 -10.30
C TYR A 68 4.99 -23.37 -9.66
N THR A 69 4.98 -24.69 -9.69
CA THR A 69 6.13 -25.53 -9.34
C THR A 69 6.94 -25.86 -10.59
N LYS A 70 8.24 -26.13 -10.44
CA LYS A 70 9.15 -26.51 -11.54
C LYS A 70 8.61 -27.66 -12.39
N PRO A 71 8.08 -28.77 -11.80
CA PRO A 71 7.51 -29.87 -12.60
C PRO A 71 6.28 -29.48 -13.43
N GLU A 72 5.54 -28.45 -13.01
CA GLU A 72 4.37 -27.98 -13.75
C GLU A 72 4.74 -27.14 -14.97
N LEU A 73 5.94 -26.56 -14.99
CA LEU A 73 6.38 -25.60 -16.02
C LEU A 73 7.36 -26.21 -17.01
N VAL A 74 8.26 -27.08 -16.58
CA VAL A 74 9.23 -27.72 -17.48
C VAL A 74 8.50 -28.50 -18.58
N GLY A 75 8.89 -28.26 -19.82
CA GLY A 75 8.24 -28.84 -21.01
C GLY A 75 7.04 -28.05 -21.53
N LYS A 76 6.62 -26.95 -20.87
CA LYS A 76 5.58 -26.05 -21.39
C LYS A 76 6.17 -24.89 -22.17
N PRO A 77 5.41 -24.32 -23.12
CA PRO A 77 5.85 -23.12 -23.86
C PRO A 77 5.86 -21.90 -22.93
N PHE A 78 6.81 -21.01 -23.12
CA PHE A 78 6.93 -19.76 -22.34
C PHE A 78 5.70 -18.85 -22.47
N ASP A 79 4.99 -18.90 -23.59
CA ASP A 79 3.77 -18.12 -23.83
C ASP A 79 2.62 -18.44 -22.84
N THR A 80 2.75 -19.53 -22.06
CA THR A 80 1.83 -19.89 -20.96
C THR A 80 1.58 -18.72 -19.99
N PHE A 81 2.54 -17.81 -19.81
CA PHE A 81 2.43 -16.65 -18.91
C PHE A 81 1.83 -15.42 -19.57
N GLY A 82 1.55 -15.45 -20.87
CA GLY A 82 0.95 -14.34 -21.63
C GLY A 82 1.74 -13.04 -21.47
N LEU A 83 3.08 -13.10 -21.57
CA LEU A 83 3.93 -11.91 -21.45
C LEU A 83 3.53 -10.89 -22.52
N ARG A 84 3.08 -9.71 -22.06
CA ARG A 84 2.73 -8.57 -22.92
C ARG A 84 3.64 -7.42 -22.62
N GLU A 85 4.45 -7.01 -23.60
CA GLU A 85 5.33 -5.86 -23.46
C GLU A 85 4.53 -4.55 -23.37
N LYS A 86 4.85 -3.70 -22.40
CA LYS A 86 4.28 -2.36 -22.30
C LYS A 86 5.00 -1.47 -23.31
N ARG A 87 4.32 -1.09 -24.40
CA ARG A 87 4.81 -0.05 -25.31
C ARG A 87 4.84 1.28 -24.56
N SER A 88 5.98 1.61 -23.99
CA SER A 88 6.19 2.92 -23.33
C SER A 88 6.49 3.95 -24.40
N VAL A 89 5.62 4.93 -24.57
CA VAL A 89 5.83 6.09 -25.47
C VAL A 89 7.03 6.94 -25.03
N VAL A 90 7.45 6.84 -23.76
CA VAL A 90 8.54 7.62 -23.20
C VAL A 90 9.91 7.08 -23.60
N TYR A 91 10.06 5.78 -23.80
CA TYR A 91 11.34 5.17 -24.19
C TYR A 91 11.72 5.34 -25.66
N SER A 92 10.71 5.57 -26.53
CA SER A 92 10.99 5.83 -27.97
C SER A 92 11.65 7.19 -28.25
N LEU A 93 11.71 8.09 -27.26
CA LEU A 93 12.36 9.41 -27.39
C LEU A 93 13.80 9.45 -26.85
N LEU A 94 14.27 8.38 -26.21
CA LEU A 94 15.62 8.28 -25.62
C LEU A 94 16.48 7.20 -26.29
N ASP A 95 16.00 6.59 -27.35
CA ASP A 95 16.61 5.43 -28.00
C ASP A 95 17.70 5.86 -28.98
N HIS A 96 18.88 6.22 -28.43
CA HIS A 96 20.13 6.38 -29.16
C HIS A 96 21.32 5.76 -28.40
N SER A 97 21.12 4.67 -27.66
CA SER A 97 22.22 3.89 -27.12
C SER A 97 22.06 2.41 -27.49
N ASP A 98 23.03 1.89 -28.25
CA ASP A 98 23.25 0.47 -28.56
C ASP A 98 23.56 -0.38 -27.30
N ASP A 99 22.96 -0.10 -26.17
CA ASP A 99 23.18 -0.82 -24.92
C ASP A 99 22.22 -2.00 -24.82
N LEU A 100 22.78 -3.19 -24.97
CA LEU A 100 22.15 -4.53 -24.94
C LEU A 100 21.47 -4.91 -23.61
N ASP A 101 21.34 -3.97 -22.66
CA ASP A 101 20.77 -4.22 -21.32
C ASP A 101 19.44 -3.48 -21.09
N MET A 102 18.55 -3.47 -22.12
CA MET A 102 17.26 -2.83 -22.02
C MET A 102 16.33 -3.64 -21.12
N ARG A 103 16.18 -3.19 -19.88
CA ARG A 103 15.12 -3.66 -18.98
C ARG A 103 13.76 -3.27 -19.55
N LYS A 104 13.04 -4.27 -20.07
CA LYS A 104 11.71 -4.08 -20.58
C LYS A 104 10.69 -4.24 -19.45
N GLU A 105 9.57 -3.51 -19.57
CA GLU A 105 8.44 -3.67 -18.66
C GLU A 105 7.26 -4.28 -19.42
N GLY A 106 6.47 -5.07 -18.71
CA GLY A 106 5.32 -5.73 -19.28
C GLY A 106 4.36 -6.26 -18.21
N TRP A 107 3.48 -7.12 -18.64
CA TRP A 107 2.52 -7.80 -17.77
C TRP A 107 2.66 -9.31 -17.96
N MET A 108 2.67 -10.03 -16.86
CA MET A 108 2.62 -11.51 -16.84
C MET A 108 1.44 -11.98 -16.00
N LYS A 109 1.02 -13.21 -16.26
CA LYS A 109 -0.09 -13.85 -15.55
C LYS A 109 0.41 -14.94 -14.62
N ARG A 110 -0.07 -14.94 -13.37
CA ARG A 110 0.20 -16.00 -12.40
C ARG A 110 -0.73 -17.19 -12.63
N LYS A 111 -0.47 -18.31 -11.93
CA LYS A 111 -1.30 -19.51 -11.94
C LYS A 111 -2.76 -19.26 -11.55
N ASP A 112 -3.00 -18.37 -10.60
CA ASP A 112 -4.33 -17.95 -10.15
C ASP A 112 -5.08 -17.05 -11.15
N GLY A 113 -4.46 -16.74 -12.28
CA GLY A 113 -5.03 -15.89 -13.32
C GLY A 113 -4.82 -14.39 -13.11
N ILE A 114 -4.20 -13.95 -12.01
CA ILE A 114 -3.95 -12.54 -11.73
C ILE A 114 -2.82 -12.02 -12.62
N GLU A 115 -3.09 -10.95 -13.34
CA GLU A 115 -2.06 -10.22 -14.09
C GLU A 115 -1.27 -9.29 -13.15
N PHE A 116 0.06 -9.26 -13.32
CA PHE A 116 0.93 -8.42 -12.51
C PHE A 116 2.00 -7.74 -13.37
N PRO A 117 2.45 -6.53 -12.99
CA PRO A 117 3.50 -5.82 -13.70
C PRO A 117 4.86 -6.48 -13.46
N VAL A 118 5.62 -6.66 -14.52
CA VAL A 118 6.92 -7.34 -14.51
C VAL A 118 7.97 -6.51 -15.24
N GLY A 119 9.16 -6.38 -14.64
CA GLY A 119 10.37 -5.95 -15.34
C GLY A 119 11.11 -7.18 -15.79
N PHE A 120 11.53 -7.25 -17.05
CA PHE A 120 12.19 -8.43 -17.61
C PHE A 120 13.30 -8.09 -18.59
N THR A 121 14.21 -9.04 -18.74
CA THR A 121 15.29 -9.04 -19.76
C THR A 121 15.31 -10.41 -20.41
N ILE A 122 15.45 -10.46 -21.73
CA ILE A 122 15.56 -11.69 -22.50
C ILE A 122 16.91 -11.67 -23.21
N ASN A 123 17.77 -12.63 -22.90
CA ASN A 123 19.10 -12.78 -23.49
C ASN A 123 19.19 -14.14 -24.19
N ASN A 124 20.04 -14.24 -25.19
CA ASN A 124 20.35 -15.53 -25.80
C ASN A 124 21.15 -16.40 -24.82
N HIS A 125 20.77 -17.66 -24.71
CA HIS A 125 21.55 -18.69 -24.02
C HIS A 125 22.53 -19.30 -25.03
N VAL A 126 23.81 -19.02 -24.83
CA VAL A 126 24.86 -19.43 -25.78
C VAL A 126 25.64 -20.58 -25.18
N SER A 127 25.91 -21.62 -25.98
CA SER A 127 26.75 -22.76 -25.60
C SER A 127 28.23 -22.32 -25.49
N PRO A 128 29.11 -23.12 -24.85
CA PRO A 128 30.56 -22.87 -24.84
C PRO A 128 31.19 -22.79 -26.22
N LEU A 129 30.56 -23.33 -27.26
CA LEU A 129 30.99 -23.29 -28.67
C LEU A 129 30.50 -22.05 -29.43
N GLY A 130 29.76 -21.12 -28.74
CA GLY A 130 29.22 -19.90 -29.34
C GLY A 130 27.89 -20.06 -30.06
N GLU A 131 27.27 -21.24 -30.02
CA GLU A 131 25.96 -21.47 -30.63
C GLU A 131 24.80 -21.08 -29.69
N THR A 132 23.80 -20.41 -30.20
CA THR A 132 22.58 -20.11 -29.43
C THR A 132 21.75 -21.38 -29.25
N ILE A 133 21.59 -21.80 -28.02
CA ILE A 133 20.86 -23.03 -27.63
C ILE A 133 19.47 -22.75 -27.03
N GLY A 134 19.14 -21.47 -26.80
CA GLY A 134 17.86 -21.05 -26.23
C GLY A 134 17.87 -19.60 -25.74
N LYS A 135 17.01 -19.29 -24.78
CA LYS A 135 16.90 -17.95 -24.17
C LYS A 135 16.97 -18.03 -22.66
N ILE A 136 17.52 -16.98 -22.05
CA ILE A 136 17.50 -16.73 -20.61
C ILE A 136 16.55 -15.56 -20.37
N VAL A 137 15.48 -15.80 -19.64
CA VAL A 137 14.54 -14.76 -19.23
C VAL A 137 14.73 -14.48 -17.74
N ILE A 138 15.13 -13.26 -17.39
CA ILE A 138 15.25 -12.79 -16.02
C ILE A 138 14.11 -11.82 -15.79
N PHE A 139 13.30 -12.04 -14.74
CA PHE A 139 12.14 -11.19 -14.48
C PHE A 139 11.96 -10.90 -12.99
N ARG A 140 11.36 -9.73 -12.69
CA ARG A 140 11.11 -9.26 -11.33
C ARG A 140 9.68 -8.74 -11.24
N ASP A 141 8.98 -9.10 -10.17
CA ASP A 141 7.67 -8.57 -9.83
C ASP A 141 7.77 -7.10 -9.42
N LEU A 142 7.10 -6.21 -10.16
CA LEU A 142 7.07 -4.78 -9.91
C LEU A 142 5.81 -4.33 -9.15
N THR A 143 4.97 -5.24 -8.69
CA THR A 143 3.70 -4.91 -8.01
C THR A 143 3.92 -3.96 -6.83
N GLN A 144 4.93 -4.20 -6.01
CA GLN A 144 5.23 -3.33 -4.86
C GLN A 144 5.77 -1.97 -5.30
N VAL A 145 6.59 -1.94 -6.35
CA VAL A 145 7.16 -0.69 -6.90
C VAL A 145 6.02 0.20 -7.42
N TYR A 146 5.10 -0.35 -8.22
CA TYR A 146 3.95 0.40 -8.73
C TYR A 146 3.02 0.89 -7.62
N LYS A 147 2.76 0.07 -6.60
CA LYS A 147 1.96 0.50 -5.44
C LYS A 147 2.59 1.68 -4.70
N ILE A 148 3.91 1.62 -4.44
CA ILE A 148 4.64 2.71 -3.79
C ILE A 148 4.61 3.96 -4.66
N GLN A 149 4.82 3.82 -5.97
CA GLN A 149 4.80 4.94 -6.91
C GLN A 149 3.41 5.61 -6.98
N GLU A 150 2.34 4.82 -6.98
CA GLU A 150 0.96 5.33 -6.92
C GLU A 150 0.69 6.07 -5.60
N GLU A 151 1.16 5.54 -4.45
CA GLU A 151 1.08 6.23 -3.16
C GLU A 151 1.84 7.56 -3.17
N ILE A 152 3.05 7.60 -3.73
CA ILE A 152 3.85 8.84 -3.84
C ILE A 152 3.14 9.88 -4.71
N LEU A 153 2.65 9.49 -5.89
CA LEU A 153 1.90 10.39 -6.77
C LEU A 153 0.62 10.92 -6.10
N ARG A 154 -0.04 10.06 -5.33
CA ARG A 154 -1.21 10.46 -4.55
C ARG A 154 -0.84 11.49 -3.48
N MET A 155 0.26 11.25 -2.73
CA MET A 155 0.76 12.20 -1.73
C MET A 155 1.19 13.53 -2.36
N ASP A 156 1.88 13.52 -3.49
CA ASP A 156 2.32 14.72 -4.17
C ASP A 156 1.15 15.60 -4.64
N ARG A 157 0.09 14.99 -5.20
CA ARG A 157 -1.16 15.70 -5.51
C ARG A 157 -1.78 16.35 -4.28
N LEU A 158 -1.78 15.65 -3.13
CA LEU A 158 -2.32 16.14 -1.87
C LEU A 158 -1.51 17.34 -1.34
N ILE A 159 -0.17 17.27 -1.41
CA ILE A 159 0.73 18.34 -0.99
C ILE A 159 0.57 19.59 -1.88
N SER A 160 0.48 19.40 -3.19
CA SER A 160 0.29 20.48 -4.16
C SER A 160 -1.04 21.21 -3.96
N LEU A 161 -2.12 20.46 -3.73
CA LEU A 161 -3.43 21.00 -3.36
C LEU A 161 -3.34 21.81 -2.07
N GLY A 162 -2.56 21.31 -1.09
CA GLY A 162 -2.34 21.96 0.20
C GLY A 162 -1.68 23.33 0.13
N LYS A 163 -0.65 23.47 -0.70
CA LYS A 163 0.04 24.73 -0.90
C LYS A 163 -0.85 25.79 -1.53
N LEU A 164 -1.62 25.43 -2.55
CA LEU A 164 -2.57 26.32 -3.22
C LEU A 164 -3.73 26.74 -2.31
N ALA A 165 -4.23 25.80 -1.51
CA ALA A 165 -5.34 26.03 -0.60
C ALA A 165 -5.04 27.13 0.43
N SER A 166 -3.85 27.17 1.01
CA SER A 166 -3.54 28.12 2.10
C SER A 166 -3.66 29.60 1.70
N GLY A 167 -3.35 29.93 0.45
CA GLY A 167 -3.53 31.30 -0.08
C GLY A 167 -5.00 31.67 -0.35
N ILE A 168 -5.74 30.73 -0.94
CA ILE A 168 -7.13 30.93 -1.35
C ILE A 168 -8.09 30.99 -0.15
N ALA A 169 -7.73 30.38 1.00
CA ALA A 169 -8.57 30.32 2.19
C ALA A 169 -9.05 31.67 2.70
N HIS A 170 -8.07 32.54 2.91
CA HIS A 170 -8.35 33.87 3.42
C HIS A 170 -9.13 34.70 2.40
N GLU A 171 -8.82 34.53 1.11
CA GLU A 171 -9.46 35.27 0.04
C GLU A 171 -10.92 34.83 -0.21
N LEU A 172 -11.26 33.57 0.05
CA LEU A 172 -12.65 33.09 -0.06
C LEU A 172 -13.47 33.34 1.20
N ARG A 173 -12.87 33.33 2.40
CA ARG A 173 -13.57 33.57 3.64
C ARG A 173 -14.10 35.01 3.73
N ASN A 174 -13.32 35.96 3.23
CA ASN A 174 -13.68 37.40 3.29
C ASN A 174 -14.99 37.72 2.54
N PRO A 175 -15.17 37.39 1.25
CA PRO A 175 -16.44 37.62 0.55
C PRO A 175 -17.62 36.84 1.16
N LEU A 176 -17.41 35.61 1.63
CA LEU A 176 -18.47 34.85 2.30
C LEU A 176 -18.91 35.51 3.61
N ALA A 177 -17.98 36.05 4.39
CA ALA A 177 -18.32 36.80 5.59
C ALA A 177 -19.12 38.08 5.25
N GLY A 178 -18.74 38.81 4.21
CA GLY A 178 -19.49 39.99 3.71
C GLY A 178 -20.93 39.63 3.30
N ILE A 179 -21.10 38.59 2.48
CA ILE A 179 -22.44 38.12 2.04
C ILE A 179 -23.28 37.68 3.25
N LYS A 180 -22.66 36.96 4.22
CA LYS A 180 -23.35 36.54 5.44
C LYS A 180 -23.85 37.74 6.26
N THR A 181 -22.98 38.75 6.51
CA THR A 181 -23.34 39.93 7.28
C THR A 181 -24.44 40.71 6.59
N THR A 182 -24.39 40.87 5.26
CA THR A 182 -25.43 41.54 4.49
C THR A 182 -26.78 40.79 4.57
N ALA A 183 -26.76 39.47 4.42
CA ALA A 183 -27.99 38.64 4.54
C ALA A 183 -28.58 38.70 5.95
N GLN A 184 -27.73 38.78 6.99
CA GLN A 184 -28.18 38.91 8.37
C GLN A 184 -28.81 40.28 8.64
N ALA A 185 -28.15 41.35 8.19
CA ALA A 185 -28.67 42.74 8.34
C ALA A 185 -30.04 42.89 7.65
N LEU A 186 -30.17 42.40 6.40
CA LEU A 186 -31.47 42.41 5.71
C LEU A 186 -32.54 41.59 6.47
N GLY A 187 -32.14 40.49 7.09
CA GLY A 187 -33.06 39.64 7.88
C GLY A 187 -33.52 40.31 9.19
N GLU A 188 -32.70 41.22 9.77
CA GLU A 188 -33.05 41.99 10.98
C GLU A 188 -34.03 43.15 10.66
N GLU A 189 -33.92 43.73 9.45
CA GLU A 189 -34.82 44.79 8.98
C GLU A 189 -36.22 44.28 8.56
N MET A 190 -36.39 42.98 8.33
CA MET A 190 -37.62 42.37 7.85
C MET A 190 -38.56 41.97 9.01
N SER A 191 -39.88 42.15 8.83
CA SER A 191 -40.88 41.68 9.79
C SER A 191 -40.92 40.14 9.88
N PHE A 192 -41.40 39.61 11.00
CA PHE A 192 -41.46 38.17 11.28
C PHE A 192 -42.27 37.37 10.26
N ASP A 193 -43.28 37.96 9.63
CA ASP A 193 -44.20 37.32 8.67
C ASP A 193 -43.75 37.46 7.20
N ASP A 194 -42.58 38.00 6.94
CA ASP A 194 -42.10 38.14 5.56
C ASP A 194 -41.55 36.80 5.02
N SER A 195 -42.23 36.27 3.99
CA SER A 195 -41.85 35.04 3.32
C SER A 195 -40.40 35.06 2.77
N LYS A 196 -39.85 36.25 2.53
CA LYS A 196 -38.47 36.44 2.06
C LYS A 196 -37.43 36.13 3.12
N ARG A 197 -37.79 36.16 4.39
CA ARG A 197 -36.91 35.78 5.51
C ARG A 197 -36.45 34.33 5.42
N GLU A 198 -37.28 33.46 4.87
CA GLU A 198 -36.87 32.06 4.62
C GLU A 198 -35.72 31.98 3.59
N TYR A 199 -35.72 32.80 2.56
CA TYR A 199 -34.63 32.84 1.58
C TYR A 199 -33.35 33.33 2.23
N LEU A 200 -33.37 34.35 3.08
CA LEU A 200 -32.18 34.82 3.81
C LEU A 200 -31.62 33.76 4.75
N ASN A 201 -32.49 33.03 5.47
CA ASN A 201 -32.09 31.91 6.29
C ASN A 201 -31.44 30.79 5.47
N ARG A 202 -31.94 30.51 4.27
CA ARG A 202 -31.32 29.56 3.34
C ARG A 202 -29.95 30.03 2.88
N ILE A 203 -29.81 31.29 2.50
CA ILE A 203 -28.55 31.90 2.09
C ILE A 203 -27.52 31.80 3.23
N THR A 204 -27.89 32.19 4.45
CA THR A 204 -27.01 32.11 5.63
C THR A 204 -26.56 30.67 5.90
N LYS A 205 -27.46 29.71 5.85
CA LYS A 205 -27.14 28.29 6.02
C LYS A 205 -26.19 27.78 4.94
N GLU A 206 -26.35 28.21 3.68
CA GLU A 206 -25.46 27.79 2.60
C GLU A 206 -24.08 28.42 2.73
N ILE A 207 -23.97 29.67 3.21
CA ILE A 207 -22.70 30.32 3.53
C ILE A 207 -21.99 29.59 4.68
N ASP A 208 -22.71 29.22 5.74
CA ASP A 208 -22.13 28.45 6.84
C ASP A 208 -21.63 27.08 6.35
N ARG A 209 -22.38 26.45 5.47
CA ARG A 209 -21.97 25.21 4.81
C ARG A 209 -20.68 25.41 3.98
N LEU A 210 -20.59 26.47 3.17
CA LEU A 210 -19.39 26.81 2.41
C LEU A 210 -18.18 27.07 3.33
N ASN A 211 -18.39 27.75 4.46
CA ASN A 211 -17.35 27.97 5.44
C ASN A 211 -16.84 26.65 6.08
N GLU A 212 -17.73 25.71 6.40
CA GLU A 212 -17.33 24.38 6.88
C GLU A 212 -16.59 23.57 5.81
N LEU A 213 -17.03 23.67 4.54
CA LEU A 213 -16.33 23.10 3.41
C LEU A 213 -14.89 23.64 3.29
N LEU A 214 -14.74 24.96 3.36
CA LEU A 214 -13.45 25.62 3.32
C LEU A 214 -12.57 25.24 4.50
N LYS A 215 -13.09 25.23 5.74
CA LYS A 215 -12.33 24.78 6.92
C LYS A 215 -11.80 23.34 6.75
N SER A 216 -12.65 22.43 6.28
CA SER A 216 -12.29 21.03 6.04
C SER A 216 -11.21 20.91 4.96
N PHE A 217 -11.34 21.66 3.86
CA PHE A 217 -10.38 21.72 2.78
C PHE A 217 -9.02 22.26 3.25
N PHE A 218 -9.02 23.31 4.06
CA PHE A 218 -7.79 23.91 4.56
C PHE A 218 -7.12 23.10 5.68
N SER A 219 -7.90 22.44 6.51
CA SER A 219 -7.37 21.47 7.47
C SER A 219 -6.63 20.31 6.77
N PHE A 220 -7.18 19.91 5.62
CA PHE A 220 -6.56 18.91 4.74
C PHE A 220 -5.27 19.42 4.10
N ALA A 221 -5.26 20.66 3.68
CA ALA A 221 -4.21 21.30 2.88
C ALA A 221 -2.99 21.78 3.68
N LYS A 222 -3.16 22.08 4.98
CA LYS A 222 -2.07 22.65 5.80
C LYS A 222 -1.18 21.55 6.37
N PRO A 223 0.13 21.54 6.07
CA PRO A 223 1.07 20.65 6.72
C PRO A 223 1.18 21.02 8.21
N GLN A 224 0.42 20.35 9.06
CA GLN A 224 0.57 20.50 10.50
C GLN A 224 1.75 19.65 10.98
N ARG A 225 2.64 20.24 11.79
CA ARG A 225 3.63 19.48 12.52
C ARG A 225 2.91 18.59 13.53
N LEU A 226 3.34 17.33 13.64
CA LEU A 226 2.79 16.39 14.61
C LEU A 226 3.18 16.84 16.03
N ASN A 227 2.18 16.98 16.89
CA ASN A 227 2.38 17.14 18.33
C ASN A 227 2.20 15.77 19.00
N LEU A 228 3.27 14.96 18.97
CA LEU A 228 3.22 13.58 19.46
C LEU A 228 3.17 13.55 20.99
N THR A 229 2.12 12.96 21.55
CA THR A 229 1.93 12.71 22.97
C THR A 229 1.68 11.24 23.23
N SER A 230 2.10 10.73 24.38
CA SER A 230 1.85 9.34 24.77
C SER A 230 0.44 9.21 25.36
N CYS A 231 -0.43 8.40 24.74
CA CYS A 231 -1.80 8.20 25.21
C CYS A 231 -2.30 6.77 24.90
N HIS A 232 -3.36 6.36 25.56
CA HIS A 232 -4.08 5.14 25.20
C HIS A 232 -5.16 5.45 24.15
N ILE A 233 -5.32 4.57 23.14
CA ILE A 233 -6.40 4.70 22.14
C ILE A 233 -7.77 4.80 22.78
N LYS A 234 -7.99 4.07 23.88
CA LYS A 234 -9.25 4.13 24.63
C LYS A 234 -9.61 5.54 25.13
N GLU A 235 -8.61 6.35 25.50
CA GLU A 235 -8.83 7.74 25.93
C GLU A 235 -9.41 8.59 24.78
N ILE A 236 -8.87 8.40 23.56
CA ILE A 236 -9.35 9.12 22.37
C ILE A 236 -10.79 8.73 22.04
N VAL A 237 -11.10 7.43 22.06
CA VAL A 237 -12.45 6.94 21.77
C VAL A 237 -13.45 7.46 22.82
N ASN A 238 -13.10 7.41 24.12
CA ASN A 238 -13.94 7.90 25.20
C ASN A 238 -14.27 9.40 25.09
N GLU A 239 -13.42 10.21 24.48
CA GLU A 239 -13.68 11.63 24.22
C GLU A 239 -14.65 11.85 23.06
N ILE A 240 -14.73 10.92 22.10
CA ILE A 240 -15.55 11.06 20.89
C ILE A 240 -16.98 10.55 21.11
N ILE A 241 -17.12 9.41 21.75
CA ILE A 241 -18.41 8.72 21.87
C ILE A 241 -19.53 9.59 22.48
N PRO A 242 -19.28 10.41 23.52
CA PRO A 242 -20.32 11.28 24.07
C PRO A 242 -20.96 12.23 23.06
N PHE A 243 -20.22 12.66 22.04
CA PHE A 243 -20.75 13.53 20.98
C PHE A 243 -21.59 12.76 19.95
N LEU A 244 -21.38 11.45 19.81
CA LEU A 244 -22.06 10.60 18.84
C LEU A 244 -23.19 9.77 19.44
N ILE A 245 -23.25 9.64 20.77
CA ILE A 245 -24.14 8.70 21.45
C ILE A 245 -25.62 8.98 21.14
N LYS A 246 -25.99 10.27 21.01
CA LYS A 246 -27.34 10.65 20.64
C LYS A 246 -27.70 10.20 19.24
N GLU A 247 -26.84 10.43 18.26
CA GLU A 247 -27.07 10.03 16.87
C GLU A 247 -27.11 8.50 16.72
N ILE A 248 -26.25 7.79 17.48
CA ILE A 248 -26.23 6.33 17.57
C ILE A 248 -27.59 5.81 18.11
N ALA A 249 -28.07 6.40 19.20
CA ALA A 249 -29.33 6.01 19.81
C ALA A 249 -30.56 6.34 18.94
N ASP A 250 -30.61 7.55 18.36
CA ASP A 250 -31.69 8.01 17.49
C ASP A 250 -31.87 7.12 16.24
N LYS A 251 -30.76 6.54 15.75
CA LYS A 251 -30.78 5.59 14.62
C LYS A 251 -30.95 4.12 15.03
N GLY A 252 -31.00 3.80 16.30
CA GLY A 252 -31.14 2.44 16.81
C GLY A 252 -29.89 1.58 16.53
N ILE A 253 -28.69 2.18 16.49
CA ILE A 253 -27.43 1.48 16.24
C ILE A 253 -26.93 0.86 17.55
N ARG A 254 -26.56 -0.43 17.53
CA ARG A 254 -25.90 -1.09 18.65
C ARG A 254 -24.40 -0.77 18.60
N PHE A 255 -23.89 -0.07 19.61
CA PHE A 255 -22.48 0.26 19.72
C PHE A 255 -21.77 -0.71 20.67
N THR A 256 -20.61 -1.25 20.26
CA THR A 256 -19.81 -2.20 21.04
C THR A 256 -18.32 -1.86 20.97
N GLU A 257 -17.67 -1.86 22.12
CA GLU A 257 -16.23 -1.66 22.24
C GLU A 257 -15.54 -2.90 22.83
N VAL A 258 -14.43 -3.31 22.24
CA VAL A 258 -13.61 -4.43 22.74
C VAL A 258 -12.15 -3.99 22.76
N TYR A 259 -11.57 -3.95 23.94
CA TYR A 259 -10.17 -3.60 24.14
C TYR A 259 -9.40 -4.77 24.75
N HIS A 260 -8.24 -5.06 24.21
CA HIS A 260 -7.35 -6.03 24.84
C HIS A 260 -6.89 -5.52 26.21
N PRO A 261 -6.85 -6.37 27.28
CA PRO A 261 -6.51 -5.93 28.63
C PRO A 261 -5.14 -5.25 28.79
N GLN A 262 -4.18 -5.65 27.96
CA GLN A 262 -2.79 -5.16 27.97
C GLN A 262 -2.51 -4.31 26.73
N LEU A 263 -3.28 -3.23 26.53
CA LEU A 263 -2.99 -2.28 25.46
C LEU A 263 -1.84 -1.35 25.89
N PRO A 264 -0.77 -1.26 25.11
CA PRO A 264 0.29 -0.29 25.37
C PRO A 264 -0.17 1.13 25.04
N LYS A 265 0.56 2.12 25.58
CA LYS A 265 0.46 3.50 25.12
C LYS A 265 1.14 3.63 23.76
N ILE A 266 0.62 4.53 22.93
CA ILE A 266 1.23 4.88 21.65
C ILE A 266 1.58 6.36 21.63
N ARG A 267 2.56 6.71 20.82
CA ARG A 267 2.98 8.09 20.63
C ARG A 267 2.36 8.68 19.37
N VAL A 268 1.31 9.45 19.54
CA VAL A 268 0.52 10.01 18.43
C VAL A 268 0.12 11.46 18.70
N ASP A 269 -0.26 12.18 17.65
CA ASP A 269 -0.97 13.44 17.78
C ASP A 269 -2.44 13.14 18.10
N LYS A 270 -2.80 13.32 19.37
CA LYS A 270 -4.13 12.99 19.89
C LYS A 270 -5.25 13.68 19.11
N ASN A 271 -5.08 14.95 18.73
CA ASN A 271 -6.10 15.71 18.01
C ASN A 271 -6.29 15.18 16.58
N GLN A 272 -5.20 14.84 15.91
CA GLN A 272 -5.28 14.28 14.57
C GLN A 272 -5.89 12.88 14.57
N VAL A 273 -5.49 12.01 15.51
CA VAL A 273 -6.09 10.67 15.64
C VAL A 273 -7.58 10.76 16.05
N HIS A 274 -7.94 11.71 16.92
CA HIS A 274 -9.34 12.01 17.22
C HIS A 274 -10.15 12.32 15.95
N GLN A 275 -9.58 13.13 15.02
CA GLN A 275 -10.20 13.44 13.74
C GLN A 275 -10.37 12.19 12.84
N VAL A 276 -9.41 11.25 12.87
CA VAL A 276 -9.54 9.96 12.15
C VAL A 276 -10.74 9.19 12.65
N PHE A 277 -10.83 8.98 13.97
CA PHE A 277 -11.96 8.25 14.56
C PHE A 277 -13.28 8.93 14.26
N LEU A 278 -13.37 10.25 14.43
CA LEU A 278 -14.60 11.00 14.15
C LEU A 278 -15.06 10.80 12.69
N ASN A 279 -14.14 10.90 11.74
CA ASN A 279 -14.45 10.72 10.31
C ASN A 279 -14.95 9.29 10.01
N LEU A 280 -14.32 8.26 10.59
CA LEU A 280 -14.71 6.87 10.36
C LEU A 280 -16.03 6.53 11.05
N LEU A 281 -16.22 6.95 12.30
CA LEU A 281 -17.45 6.69 13.06
C LEU A 281 -18.66 7.39 12.44
N LEU A 282 -18.51 8.66 12.03
CA LEU A 282 -19.59 9.38 11.33
C LEU A 282 -19.94 8.70 10.00
N ASN A 283 -18.94 8.20 9.27
CA ASN A 283 -19.20 7.46 8.03
C ASN A 283 -19.98 6.16 8.28
N ALA A 284 -19.62 5.42 9.32
CA ALA A 284 -20.30 4.20 9.74
C ALA A 284 -21.76 4.48 10.16
N ILE A 285 -21.98 5.49 11.03
CA ILE A 285 -23.32 5.90 11.48
C ILE A 285 -24.20 6.35 10.29
N GLN A 286 -23.62 7.07 9.32
CA GLN A 286 -24.33 7.50 8.12
C GLN A 286 -24.63 6.34 7.15
N ALA A 287 -23.85 5.26 7.18
CA ALA A 287 -24.11 4.08 6.38
C ALA A 287 -25.24 3.20 6.93
N MET A 288 -25.67 3.45 8.17
CA MET A 288 -26.70 2.70 8.91
C MET A 288 -27.92 3.57 9.26
N PRO A 289 -28.70 4.05 8.28
CA PRO A 289 -29.83 4.96 8.53
C PRO A 289 -31.00 4.31 9.31
N THR A 290 -31.11 3.00 9.27
CA THR A 290 -32.20 2.20 9.87
C THR A 290 -31.72 1.30 11.01
N GLY A 291 -30.59 1.64 11.63
CA GLY A 291 -29.96 0.82 12.67
C GLY A 291 -28.92 -0.14 12.12
N GLY A 292 -28.32 -0.90 13.03
CA GLY A 292 -27.25 -1.85 12.73
C GLY A 292 -26.30 -2.04 13.91
N GLU A 293 -25.10 -2.54 13.65
CA GLU A 293 -24.07 -2.72 14.65
C GLU A 293 -22.81 -1.94 14.26
N LEU A 294 -22.32 -1.11 15.19
CA LEU A 294 -21.04 -0.39 15.11
C LEU A 294 -20.11 -0.95 16.16
N LYS A 295 -18.95 -1.46 15.75
CA LYS A 295 -18.00 -2.11 16.65
C LYS A 295 -16.61 -1.54 16.51
N ILE A 296 -15.96 -1.25 17.64
CA ILE A 296 -14.54 -0.91 17.73
C ILE A 296 -13.82 -2.03 18.45
N GLN A 297 -12.73 -2.54 17.85
CA GLN A 297 -11.86 -3.54 18.48
C GLN A 297 -10.41 -3.04 18.43
N VAL A 298 -9.72 -3.14 19.56
CA VAL A 298 -8.31 -2.69 19.66
C VAL A 298 -7.48 -3.76 20.33
N HIS A 299 -6.40 -4.19 19.65
CA HIS A 299 -5.48 -5.19 20.15
C HIS A 299 -4.04 -4.92 19.72
N PRO A 300 -3.04 -5.39 20.48
CA PRO A 300 -1.66 -5.36 20.07
C PRO A 300 -1.45 -6.30 18.89
N LEU A 301 -0.58 -5.91 17.96
CA LEU A 301 -0.17 -6.71 16.81
C LEU A 301 1.36 -6.73 16.75
N VAL A 302 1.93 -7.92 16.66
CA VAL A 302 3.36 -8.11 16.47
C VAL A 302 3.58 -8.60 15.04
N SER A 303 4.37 -7.86 14.28
CA SER A 303 4.76 -8.25 12.92
C SER A 303 6.24 -8.61 12.91
N SER A 304 6.57 -9.83 12.50
CA SER A 304 7.94 -10.26 12.29
C SER A 304 8.31 -9.99 10.83
N GLY A 305 9.15 -8.98 10.59
CA GLY A 305 9.71 -8.70 9.26
C GLY A 305 10.77 -9.74 8.86
N CYS A 306 11.11 -9.81 7.57
CA CYS A 306 12.17 -10.69 7.03
C CYS A 306 13.55 -10.47 7.67
N ASP A 307 13.80 -9.28 8.24
CA ASP A 307 15.11 -8.86 8.81
C ASP A 307 15.23 -9.08 10.32
N ARG A 308 14.45 -9.96 10.94
CA ARG A 308 14.43 -10.23 12.40
C ARG A 308 14.08 -9.01 13.28
N VAL A 309 13.68 -7.88 12.70
CA VAL A 309 13.20 -6.73 13.46
C VAL A 309 11.72 -6.96 13.77
N THR A 310 11.43 -7.21 15.02
CA THR A 310 10.06 -7.35 15.53
C THR A 310 9.46 -5.96 15.67
N GLN A 311 8.57 -5.58 14.78
CA GLN A 311 7.82 -4.33 14.89
C GLN A 311 6.50 -4.56 15.62
N ARG A 312 6.20 -3.71 16.60
CA ARG A 312 4.97 -3.73 17.38
C ARG A 312 4.03 -2.65 16.92
N PHE A 313 2.77 -3.01 16.77
CA PHE A 313 1.69 -2.11 16.34
C PHE A 313 0.49 -2.26 17.26
N ILE A 314 -0.33 -1.22 17.32
CA ILE A 314 -1.72 -1.34 17.77
C ILE A 314 -2.59 -1.46 16.51
N ARG A 315 -3.39 -2.52 16.47
CA ARG A 315 -4.40 -2.74 15.44
C ARG A 315 -5.76 -2.28 15.96
N ILE A 316 -6.43 -1.43 15.18
CA ILE A 316 -7.73 -0.87 15.47
C ILE A 316 -8.66 -1.27 14.33
N LEU A 317 -9.72 -2.00 14.66
CA LEU A 317 -10.77 -2.39 13.73
C LEU A 317 -12.03 -1.60 14.04
N ILE A 318 -12.54 -0.87 13.04
CA ILE A 318 -13.83 -0.19 13.11
C ILE A 318 -14.73 -0.82 12.07
N SER A 319 -15.78 -1.51 12.52
CA SER A 319 -16.71 -2.23 11.64
C SER A 319 -18.14 -1.77 11.82
N ASP A 320 -18.86 -1.64 10.72
CA ASP A 320 -20.28 -1.36 10.63
C ASP A 320 -21.01 -2.42 9.80
N THR A 321 -22.29 -2.60 10.06
CA THR A 321 -23.19 -3.45 9.27
C THR A 321 -24.06 -2.63 8.32
N GLY A 322 -23.54 -1.49 7.84
CA GLY A 322 -24.25 -0.60 6.94
C GLY A 322 -24.29 -1.08 5.49
N LYS A 323 -24.62 -0.16 4.59
CA LYS A 323 -24.81 -0.46 3.16
C LYS A 323 -23.55 -0.97 2.43
N GLY A 324 -22.38 -0.91 3.06
CA GLY A 324 -21.14 -1.30 2.44
C GLY A 324 -20.70 -0.39 1.27
N ILE A 325 -19.61 -0.81 0.60
CA ILE A 325 -18.97 -0.10 -0.50
C ILE A 325 -18.84 -1.06 -1.69
N PRO A 326 -19.32 -0.72 -2.89
CA PRO A 326 -19.13 -1.52 -4.08
C PRO A 326 -17.63 -1.73 -4.40
N GLU A 327 -17.26 -2.91 -4.87
CA GLU A 327 -15.88 -3.32 -5.13
C GLU A 327 -15.14 -2.35 -6.07
N ASN A 328 -15.80 -1.88 -7.12
CA ASN A 328 -15.26 -0.92 -8.09
C ASN A 328 -14.94 0.46 -7.50
N LEU A 329 -15.42 0.77 -6.29
CA LEU A 329 -15.20 2.04 -5.61
C LEU A 329 -14.16 1.94 -4.48
N ILE A 330 -13.84 0.74 -3.99
CA ILE A 330 -12.94 0.53 -2.84
C ILE A 330 -11.59 1.25 -3.01
N ASN A 331 -11.02 1.22 -4.21
CA ASN A 331 -9.75 1.87 -4.50
C ASN A 331 -9.84 3.40 -4.56
N LYS A 332 -11.04 3.96 -4.68
CA LYS A 332 -11.29 5.41 -4.84
C LYS A 332 -11.73 6.11 -3.56
N ILE A 333 -12.15 5.37 -2.53
CA ILE A 333 -12.73 5.97 -1.31
C ILE A 333 -11.79 6.90 -0.54
N PHE A 334 -10.49 6.71 -0.71
CA PHE A 334 -9.47 7.57 -0.12
C PHE A 334 -9.04 8.72 -1.03
N ASP A 335 -9.58 8.82 -2.25
CA ASP A 335 -9.30 9.95 -3.15
C ASP A 335 -9.98 11.21 -2.63
N PRO A 336 -9.28 12.36 -2.65
CA PRO A 336 -9.87 13.63 -2.27
C PRO A 336 -11.09 13.94 -3.14
N PHE A 337 -12.12 14.50 -2.51
CA PHE A 337 -13.40 14.87 -3.14
C PHE A 337 -14.23 13.70 -3.66
N PHE A 338 -13.77 12.46 -3.51
CA PHE A 338 -14.58 11.32 -3.87
C PHE A 338 -15.69 11.11 -2.84
N THR A 339 -16.94 11.13 -3.28
CA THR A 339 -18.10 10.89 -2.44
C THR A 339 -19.27 10.32 -3.23
N THR A 340 -20.00 9.41 -2.62
CA THR A 340 -21.30 8.90 -3.11
C THR A 340 -22.48 9.58 -2.43
N LYS A 341 -22.22 10.51 -1.49
CA LYS A 341 -23.25 11.19 -0.69
C LYS A 341 -23.60 12.54 -1.32
N PRO A 342 -24.90 12.89 -1.48
CA PRO A 342 -25.31 14.17 -2.10
C PRO A 342 -24.83 15.41 -1.37
N LYS A 343 -24.62 15.32 -0.05
CA LYS A 343 -24.14 16.43 0.80
C LYS A 343 -22.70 16.21 1.31
N GLY A 344 -22.01 15.17 0.85
CA GLY A 344 -20.66 14.85 1.28
C GLY A 344 -19.62 15.67 0.51
N ILE A 345 -18.53 16.06 1.19
CA ILE A 345 -17.39 16.78 0.59
C ILE A 345 -16.38 15.81 -0.04
N GLY A 346 -16.37 14.57 0.43
CA GLY A 346 -15.40 13.55 0.01
C GLY A 346 -13.98 13.74 0.57
N LEU A 347 -13.82 14.53 1.65
CA LEU A 347 -12.49 14.75 2.26
C LEU A 347 -12.25 13.92 3.52
N GLY A 348 -13.26 13.41 4.20
CA GLY A 348 -13.10 12.75 5.50
C GLY A 348 -12.18 11.54 5.47
N LEU A 349 -12.35 10.63 4.50
CA LEU A 349 -11.52 9.43 4.36
C LEU A 349 -10.10 9.76 3.88
N SER A 350 -9.94 10.72 2.97
CA SER A 350 -8.61 11.16 2.52
C SER A 350 -7.81 11.83 3.64
N ILE A 351 -8.47 12.61 4.53
CA ILE A 351 -7.87 13.17 5.73
C ILE A 351 -7.44 12.04 6.70
N ALA A 352 -8.32 11.08 6.94
CA ALA A 352 -7.99 9.93 7.80
C ALA A 352 -6.77 9.16 7.27
N TYR A 353 -6.73 8.90 5.96
CA TYR A 353 -5.58 8.26 5.31
C TYR A 353 -4.28 9.04 5.51
N GLN A 354 -4.28 10.35 5.26
CA GLN A 354 -3.09 11.20 5.45
C GLN A 354 -2.61 11.23 6.89
N ILE A 355 -3.52 11.36 7.85
CA ILE A 355 -3.17 11.38 9.27
C ILE A 355 -2.50 10.08 9.66
N ILE A 356 -3.08 8.93 9.29
CA ILE A 356 -2.52 7.62 9.60
C ILE A 356 -1.14 7.44 8.94
N LYS A 357 -0.97 7.86 7.69
CA LYS A 357 0.34 7.80 7.00
C LYS A 357 1.39 8.69 7.67
N LYS A 358 1.04 9.90 8.13
CA LYS A 358 1.95 10.77 8.89
C LYS A 358 2.40 10.16 10.21
N HIS A 359 1.59 9.30 10.81
CA HIS A 359 1.93 8.54 12.01
C HIS A 359 2.63 7.21 11.69
N GLU A 360 3.18 7.05 10.47
CA GLU A 360 3.85 5.82 10.00
C GLU A 360 2.95 4.57 10.08
N GLY A 361 1.65 4.79 10.11
CA GLY A 361 0.63 3.76 10.18
C GLY A 361 0.12 3.30 8.82
N THR A 362 -0.77 2.33 8.86
CA THR A 362 -1.51 1.85 7.69
C THR A 362 -3.00 1.86 7.97
N ILE A 363 -3.79 2.15 6.93
CA ILE A 363 -5.25 2.02 6.95
C ILE A 363 -5.68 1.22 5.73
N GLN A 364 -6.47 0.19 5.95
CA GLN A 364 -7.04 -0.67 4.92
C GLN A 364 -8.55 -0.76 5.11
N VAL A 365 -9.26 -1.09 4.05
CA VAL A 365 -10.72 -1.26 4.07
C VAL A 365 -11.08 -2.63 3.50
N GLN A 366 -12.03 -3.27 4.13
CA GLN A 366 -12.73 -4.45 3.62
C GLN A 366 -14.22 -4.13 3.66
N SER A 367 -14.89 -4.27 2.54
CA SER A 367 -16.31 -3.96 2.48
C SER A 367 -17.00 -4.86 1.47
N GLU A 368 -18.21 -5.26 1.79
CA GLU A 368 -19.09 -5.99 0.90
C GLU A 368 -20.41 -5.21 0.81
N TRP A 369 -20.89 -5.02 -0.42
CA TRP A 369 -22.13 -4.28 -0.66
C TRP A 369 -23.30 -4.93 0.11
N GLU A 370 -24.09 -4.12 0.81
CA GLU A 370 -25.22 -4.50 1.68
C GLU A 370 -24.84 -5.34 2.92
N ARG A 371 -23.57 -5.56 3.21
CA ARG A 371 -23.12 -6.30 4.40
C ARG A 371 -22.33 -5.47 5.39
N GLY A 372 -21.80 -4.33 4.94
CA GLY A 372 -21.08 -3.42 5.81
C GLY A 372 -19.65 -3.16 5.42
N THR A 373 -18.95 -2.42 6.29
CA THR A 373 -17.56 -1.99 6.06
C THR A 373 -16.74 -2.21 7.31
N MET A 374 -15.48 -2.62 7.12
CA MET A 374 -14.47 -2.71 8.16
C MET A 374 -13.22 -1.94 7.75
N PHE A 375 -12.79 -1.00 8.58
CA PHE A 375 -11.51 -0.34 8.48
C PHE A 375 -10.51 -0.99 9.44
N ASP A 376 -9.34 -1.42 8.92
CA ASP A 376 -8.19 -1.97 9.67
C ASP A 376 -7.10 -0.90 9.71
N ILE A 377 -6.87 -0.32 10.88
CA ILE A 377 -5.85 0.70 11.13
C ILE A 377 -4.75 0.07 11.96
N ARG A 378 -3.48 0.31 11.58
CA ARG A 378 -2.33 -0.12 12.34
C ARG A 378 -1.45 1.09 12.61
N LEU A 379 -1.18 1.36 13.88
CA LEU A 379 -0.29 2.42 14.34
C LEU A 379 0.91 1.78 15.04
N PRO A 380 2.15 2.24 14.78
CA PRO A 380 3.33 1.71 15.45
C PRO A 380 3.26 1.99 16.94
N GLU A 381 3.63 0.99 17.75
CA GLU A 381 3.92 1.17 19.16
C GLU A 381 5.30 1.82 19.26
N THR A 382 5.35 3.06 19.68
CA THR A 382 6.66 3.70 19.94
C THR A 382 7.18 3.17 21.26
N ILE A 383 8.22 2.35 21.20
CA ILE A 383 8.98 1.98 22.39
C ILE A 383 9.64 3.28 22.87
N GLU A 384 9.32 3.73 24.07
CA GLU A 384 10.18 4.69 24.76
C GLU A 384 11.54 4.01 24.89
N ASN A 385 12.53 4.48 24.12
CA ASN A 385 13.91 4.08 24.36
C ASN A 385 14.25 4.46 25.81
N LEU A 386 14.39 3.44 26.64
CA LEU A 386 14.96 3.50 27.98
C LEU A 386 16.42 3.96 27.91
#